data_a6b35378347fcca7d76d3b12cf678838
#
_entry.id   a6b35378347fcca7d76d3b12cf678838
#
_cell.length_a   1.000
_cell.length_b   1.000
_cell.length_c   1.000
_cell.angle_alpha   90.00
_cell.angle_beta   90.00
_cell.angle_gamma   90.00
#
_symmetry.space_group_name_H-M   'P 1'
#
loop_
_entity.id
_entity.type
_entity.pdbx_description
1 polymer ?
#
loop_
_entity_poly.entity_id
_entity_poly.type
_entity_poly.pdbx_seq_one_letter_code
_entity_poly.pdbx_strand_id
1 'polypeptide(L)'
;MNKIFIIIQREYITRVRKRSFIISTLLAPLGFFALVVFSIVMTGYSGGTKHVGIIDDSGLFSAVNFPDATDGSVVFHYVKGGKDSDHKKYDAFIQVPINYDIDNPKKVSINCTSEKSIGMIASTFINKTFSDKIRQVRATKLNISQEQLDNLNTDIELTYQKISEDKKKSGNSLVGMGFGYMIGIAIYTLLLVYGTMIMKGVTEEKTSRIMEVLVSSVKPLQLMLGKILGIAAVGLTQFILWIMLMSISIFFIIPMVGLSQPAQPQGMPTNSNIDPETAQQVILALKDFHFAPMIIVLVIFFLGGFLLYGSLFAAIGAAGGDETDSQSLTFPVILPIIITIAMMTNVLGQPEGKLAMWASLIPFSSPIIMPALMPTNPPLWQILLSMVFLFGGFLLCVMLAAKIYRTGILMYGKKTTFKEIAKWIFAKN
;
A
#
# COMPACT_ATOMS: atom_id res chain seq x y z
N MET A 1 -10.26 33.06 27.08
CA MET A 1 -9.94 32.05 26.06
C MET A 1 -8.96 31.05 26.64
N ASN A 2 -9.15 29.76 26.38
CA ASN A 2 -8.26 28.73 26.90
C ASN A 2 -6.89 28.86 26.21
N LYS A 3 -5.79 29.03 26.96
CA LYS A 3 -4.43 29.25 26.41
C LYS A 3 -4.03 28.19 25.39
N ILE A 4 -4.49 26.93 25.59
CA ILE A 4 -4.26 25.82 24.66
C ILE A 4 -4.89 26.13 23.27
N PHE A 5 -6.11 26.66 23.24
CA PHE A 5 -6.80 26.96 21.99
C PHE A 5 -6.08 28.01 21.14
N ILE A 6 -5.51 29.03 21.79
CA ILE A 6 -4.72 30.07 21.09
C ILE A 6 -3.47 29.44 20.44
N ILE A 7 -2.80 28.52 21.15
CA ILE A 7 -1.64 27.81 20.61
C ILE A 7 -2.04 26.91 19.42
N ILE A 8 -3.14 26.15 19.54
CA ILE A 8 -3.67 25.32 18.47
C ILE A 8 -3.94 26.17 17.22
N GLN A 9 -4.66 27.27 17.38
CA GLN A 9 -5.02 28.17 16.28
C GLN A 9 -3.79 28.76 15.58
N ARG A 10 -2.80 29.22 16.36
CA ARG A 10 -1.53 29.74 15.84
C ARG A 10 -0.80 28.66 15.03
N GLU A 11 -0.60 27.48 15.61
CA GLU A 11 0.11 26.36 15.00
C GLU A 11 -0.58 25.91 13.69
N TYR A 12 -1.91 25.84 13.70
CA TYR A 12 -2.70 25.45 12.54
C TYR A 12 -2.60 26.47 11.41
N ILE A 13 -2.94 27.74 11.68
CA ILE A 13 -3.00 28.79 10.65
C ILE A 13 -1.61 29.03 10.04
N THR A 14 -0.56 29.05 10.87
CA THR A 14 0.81 29.30 10.41
C THR A 14 1.28 28.23 9.41
N ARG A 15 0.81 26.98 9.54
CA ARG A 15 1.22 25.88 8.66
C ARG A 15 0.34 25.74 7.43
N VAL A 16 -0.99 25.81 7.59
CA VAL A 16 -1.92 25.65 6.47
C VAL A 16 -1.77 26.75 5.42
N ARG A 17 -1.39 27.96 5.84
CA ARG A 17 -1.13 29.10 4.93
C ARG A 17 0.21 29.03 4.20
N LYS A 18 1.14 28.14 4.59
CA LYS A 18 2.42 28.00 3.90
C LYS A 18 2.24 27.43 2.51
N ARG A 19 2.90 28.01 1.51
CA ARG A 19 2.90 27.50 0.12
C ARG A 19 3.36 26.02 0.05
N SER A 20 4.32 25.65 0.90
CA SER A 20 4.81 24.27 0.99
C SER A 20 3.72 23.28 1.39
N PHE A 21 2.78 23.66 2.28
CA PHE A 21 1.65 22.81 2.66
C PHE A 21 0.71 22.59 1.47
N ILE A 22 0.36 23.64 0.75
CA ILE A 22 -0.53 23.55 -0.43
C ILE A 22 0.12 22.67 -1.50
N ILE A 23 1.40 22.89 -1.79
CA ILE A 23 2.14 22.11 -2.78
C ILE A 23 2.22 20.63 -2.37
N SER A 24 2.61 20.33 -1.13
CA SER A 24 2.72 18.93 -0.66
C SER A 24 1.37 18.22 -0.62
N THR A 25 0.30 18.95 -0.29
CA THR A 25 -1.07 18.40 -0.24
C THR A 25 -1.57 18.03 -1.64
N LEU A 26 -1.27 18.86 -2.65
CA LEU A 26 -1.66 18.59 -4.03
C LEU A 26 -0.73 17.60 -4.71
N LEU A 27 0.56 17.64 -4.41
CA LEU A 27 1.58 16.82 -5.10
C LEU A 27 1.38 15.32 -4.87
N ALA A 28 0.99 14.90 -3.66
CA ALA A 28 0.86 13.48 -3.35
C ALA A 28 -0.28 12.80 -4.14
N PRO A 29 -1.54 13.29 -4.14
CA PRO A 29 -2.61 12.70 -4.96
C PRO A 29 -2.37 12.87 -6.47
N LEU A 30 -1.86 14.04 -6.91
CA LEU A 30 -1.54 14.26 -8.32
C LEU A 30 -0.37 13.39 -8.77
N GLY A 31 0.64 13.19 -7.94
CA GLY A 31 1.75 12.29 -8.21
C GLY A 31 1.28 10.84 -8.32
N PHE A 32 0.39 10.40 -7.44
CA PHE A 32 -0.22 9.08 -7.54
C PHE A 32 -1.05 8.93 -8.82
N PHE A 33 -1.89 9.93 -9.14
CA PHE A 33 -2.64 9.95 -10.38
C PHE A 33 -1.72 9.88 -11.61
N ALA A 34 -0.67 10.72 -11.63
CA ALA A 34 0.32 10.73 -12.69
C ALA A 34 1.05 9.39 -12.84
N LEU A 35 1.38 8.70 -11.73
CA LEU A 35 1.98 7.37 -11.75
C LEU A 35 1.03 6.32 -12.35
N VAL A 36 -0.26 6.36 -11.99
CA VAL A 36 -1.26 5.44 -12.56
C VAL A 36 -1.41 5.68 -14.06
N VAL A 37 -1.59 6.93 -14.48
CA VAL A 37 -1.69 7.30 -15.90
C VAL A 37 -0.41 6.93 -16.66
N PHE A 38 0.75 7.23 -16.09
CA PHE A 38 2.05 6.85 -16.64
C PHE A 38 2.19 5.34 -16.78
N SER A 39 1.77 4.57 -15.77
CA SER A 39 1.77 3.10 -15.83
C SER A 39 0.88 2.59 -16.96
N ILE A 40 -0.34 3.12 -17.10
CA ILE A 40 -1.27 2.76 -18.19
C ILE A 40 -0.66 3.10 -19.56
N VAL A 41 -0.13 4.30 -19.72
CA VAL A 41 0.50 4.75 -20.97
C VAL A 41 1.75 3.90 -21.29
N MET A 42 2.59 3.64 -20.27
CA MET A 42 3.81 2.84 -20.46
C MET A 42 3.51 1.37 -20.76
N THR A 43 2.42 0.81 -20.25
CA THR A 43 2.00 -0.55 -20.63
C THR A 43 1.67 -0.60 -22.13
N GLY A 44 1.05 0.45 -22.67
CA GLY A 44 0.82 0.58 -24.11
C GLY A 44 2.11 0.81 -24.94
N TYR A 45 3.13 1.46 -24.35
CA TYR A 45 4.41 1.74 -25.03
C TYR A 45 5.47 0.65 -24.82
N SER A 46 5.46 -0.06 -23.69
CA SER A 46 6.45 -1.11 -23.36
C SER A 46 6.24 -2.42 -24.11
N GLY A 47 5.14 -2.56 -24.82
CA GLY A 47 4.80 -3.71 -25.64
C GLY A 47 5.42 -3.64 -27.03
N GLY A 48 6.74 -3.49 -27.16
CA GLY A 48 7.37 -3.95 -28.41
C GLY A 48 6.97 -5.41 -28.59
N THR A 49 6.30 -5.73 -29.72
CA THR A 49 5.90 -7.10 -30.07
C THR A 49 7.08 -8.03 -29.87
N LYS A 50 6.91 -9.03 -28.99
CA LYS A 50 7.93 -10.05 -28.76
C LYS A 50 7.75 -11.15 -29.79
N HIS A 51 8.71 -11.28 -30.68
CA HIS A 51 8.74 -12.35 -31.68
C HIS A 51 9.36 -13.59 -31.06
N VAL A 52 8.55 -14.63 -30.87
CA VAL A 52 8.98 -15.90 -30.27
C VAL A 52 9.10 -16.96 -31.33
N GLY A 53 10.30 -17.44 -31.58
CA GLY A 53 10.56 -18.55 -32.50
C GLY A 53 10.26 -19.90 -31.85
N ILE A 54 9.48 -20.75 -32.50
CA ILE A 54 9.20 -22.12 -32.05
C ILE A 54 9.98 -23.07 -32.97
N ILE A 55 10.88 -23.84 -32.39
CA ILE A 55 11.63 -24.93 -33.03
C ILE A 55 11.03 -26.23 -32.50
N ASP A 56 10.25 -26.91 -33.32
CA ASP A 56 9.63 -28.17 -32.96
C ASP A 56 10.34 -29.35 -33.65
N ASP A 57 11.35 -29.87 -32.96
CA ASP A 57 12.10 -31.05 -33.43
C ASP A 57 11.28 -32.35 -33.25
N SER A 58 10.22 -32.34 -32.43
CA SER A 58 9.36 -33.47 -32.18
C SER A 58 8.27 -33.69 -33.23
N GLY A 59 7.93 -32.65 -34.00
CA GLY A 59 6.84 -32.66 -34.98
C GLY A 59 5.43 -32.70 -34.36
N LEU A 60 5.30 -32.64 -33.06
CA LEU A 60 4.02 -32.73 -32.35
C LEU A 60 3.14 -31.49 -32.51
N PHE A 61 3.76 -30.35 -32.73
CA PHE A 61 3.08 -29.07 -32.85
C PHE A 61 3.04 -28.51 -34.28
N SER A 62 3.54 -29.27 -35.26
CA SER A 62 3.64 -28.81 -36.65
C SER A 62 2.29 -28.48 -37.31
N ALA A 63 1.20 -29.11 -36.85
CA ALA A 63 -0.18 -28.84 -37.29
C ALA A 63 -0.95 -27.90 -36.36
N VAL A 64 -0.31 -27.38 -35.29
CA VAL A 64 -0.96 -26.59 -34.26
C VAL A 64 -0.66 -25.11 -34.49
N ASN A 65 -1.69 -24.30 -34.65
CA ASN A 65 -1.54 -22.87 -34.73
C ASN A 65 -1.46 -22.26 -33.33
N PHE A 66 -0.38 -21.57 -33.00
CA PHE A 66 -0.25 -20.83 -31.74
C PHE A 66 -0.90 -19.45 -31.93
N PRO A 67 -1.92 -19.10 -31.13
CA PRO A 67 -2.51 -17.78 -31.20
C PRO A 67 -1.55 -16.72 -30.71
N ASP A 68 -1.44 -15.65 -31.46
CA ASP A 68 -0.74 -14.44 -31.01
C ASP A 68 -1.49 -13.81 -29.85
N ALA A 69 -0.78 -13.06 -29.00
CA ALA A 69 -1.41 -12.33 -27.93
C ALA A 69 -2.38 -11.29 -28.50
N THR A 70 -3.59 -11.21 -27.94
CA THR A 70 -4.65 -10.28 -28.38
C THR A 70 -4.22 -8.81 -28.29
N ASP A 71 -3.28 -8.49 -27.41
CA ASP A 71 -2.68 -7.17 -27.23
C ASP A 71 -1.45 -6.93 -28.12
N GLY A 72 -1.11 -7.90 -28.99
CA GLY A 72 0.07 -7.84 -29.86
C GLY A 72 1.41 -7.94 -29.11
N SER A 73 1.40 -8.27 -27.82
CA SER A 73 2.62 -8.33 -27.01
C SER A 73 3.53 -9.51 -27.35
N VAL A 74 2.97 -10.62 -27.86
CA VAL A 74 3.69 -11.83 -28.24
C VAL A 74 3.16 -12.34 -29.58
N VAL A 75 4.08 -12.58 -30.53
CA VAL A 75 3.79 -13.17 -31.83
C VAL A 75 4.64 -14.42 -31.99
N PHE A 76 4.00 -15.55 -32.29
CA PHE A 76 4.68 -16.82 -32.48
C PHE A 76 5.03 -17.08 -33.93
N HIS A 77 6.26 -17.51 -34.19
CA HIS A 77 6.75 -17.89 -35.50
C HIS A 77 7.31 -19.31 -35.47
N TYR A 78 6.87 -20.15 -36.40
CA TYR A 78 7.53 -21.44 -36.64
C TYR A 78 8.85 -21.26 -37.36
N VAL A 79 9.92 -21.77 -36.77
CA VAL A 79 11.26 -21.76 -37.35
C VAL A 79 11.63 -23.20 -37.71
N LYS A 80 11.84 -23.49 -39.02
CA LYS A 80 12.36 -24.80 -39.42
C LYS A 80 13.75 -24.98 -38.86
N GLY A 81 13.95 -26.05 -38.06
CA GLY A 81 15.20 -26.36 -37.42
C GLY A 81 16.33 -26.51 -38.45
N GLY A 82 17.37 -25.71 -38.31
CA GLY A 82 18.59 -25.72 -39.12
C GLY A 82 19.56 -24.68 -38.61
N LYS A 83 20.84 -24.75 -38.98
CA LYS A 83 21.94 -23.88 -38.57
C LYS A 83 21.74 -22.39 -38.92
N ASP A 84 20.64 -22.00 -39.58
CA ASP A 84 20.29 -20.64 -39.98
C ASP A 84 19.22 -19.99 -39.09
N SER A 85 19.09 -20.41 -37.81
CA SER A 85 18.29 -19.65 -36.87
C SER A 85 19.02 -18.34 -36.55
N ASP A 86 18.66 -17.30 -37.31
CA ASP A 86 19.16 -15.94 -37.14
C ASP A 86 18.68 -15.45 -35.75
N HIS A 87 19.47 -15.75 -34.70
CA HIS A 87 19.16 -15.45 -33.29
C HIS A 87 18.85 -13.96 -33.06
N LYS A 88 19.21 -13.10 -34.01
CA LYS A 88 18.96 -11.67 -34.00
C LYS A 88 17.54 -11.27 -34.40
N LYS A 89 16.78 -12.18 -35.05
CA LYS A 89 15.43 -11.88 -35.56
C LYS A 89 14.30 -12.12 -34.58
N TYR A 90 14.57 -12.92 -33.53
CA TYR A 90 13.58 -13.30 -32.50
C TYR A 90 14.05 -12.93 -31.13
N ASP A 91 13.12 -12.46 -30.27
CA ASP A 91 13.42 -12.10 -28.88
C ASP A 91 13.63 -13.34 -27.98
N ALA A 92 13.01 -14.46 -28.36
CA ALA A 92 13.14 -15.73 -27.66
C ALA A 92 12.94 -16.91 -28.58
N PHE A 93 13.50 -18.05 -28.20
CA PHE A 93 13.31 -19.35 -28.86
C PHE A 93 12.81 -20.38 -27.89
N ILE A 94 11.80 -21.13 -28.31
CA ILE A 94 11.26 -22.26 -27.58
C ILE A 94 11.62 -23.51 -28.37
N GLN A 95 12.45 -24.37 -27.81
CA GLN A 95 12.86 -25.61 -28.45
C GLN A 95 12.16 -26.81 -27.80
N VAL A 96 11.38 -27.53 -28.61
CA VAL A 96 10.74 -28.77 -28.24
C VAL A 96 11.64 -29.92 -28.73
N PRO A 97 12.23 -30.72 -27.83
CA PRO A 97 13.17 -31.76 -28.21
C PRO A 97 12.51 -32.94 -28.93
N ILE A 98 13.26 -33.65 -29.78
CA ILE A 98 12.79 -34.85 -30.53
C ILE A 98 12.17 -35.90 -29.63
N ASN A 99 12.72 -36.10 -28.44
CA ASN A 99 12.27 -37.11 -27.49
C ASN A 99 11.25 -36.56 -26.47
N TYR A 100 10.47 -35.55 -26.87
CA TYR A 100 9.46 -34.99 -26.00
C TYR A 100 8.32 -36.01 -25.76
N ASP A 101 8.23 -36.53 -24.53
CA ASP A 101 7.17 -37.46 -24.13
C ASP A 101 5.92 -36.69 -23.69
N ILE A 102 4.98 -36.57 -24.65
CA ILE A 102 3.72 -35.86 -24.40
C ILE A 102 2.79 -36.61 -23.45
N ASP A 103 2.97 -37.92 -23.28
CA ASP A 103 2.13 -38.76 -22.46
C ASP A 103 2.54 -38.77 -20.99
N ASN A 104 3.72 -38.22 -20.68
CA ASN A 104 4.17 -38.15 -19.30
C ASN A 104 3.42 -37.03 -18.54
N PRO A 105 2.60 -37.39 -17.51
CA PRO A 105 1.84 -36.40 -16.75
C PRO A 105 2.73 -35.55 -15.80
N LYS A 106 4.00 -35.96 -15.60
CA LYS A 106 4.92 -35.24 -14.74
C LYS A 106 5.39 -33.95 -15.43
N LYS A 107 5.83 -33.00 -14.63
CA LYS A 107 6.26 -31.66 -15.03
C LYS A 107 7.19 -31.73 -16.26
N VAL A 108 6.71 -31.22 -17.39
CA VAL A 108 7.47 -31.19 -18.62
C VAL A 108 8.21 -29.86 -18.66
N SER A 109 9.52 -29.89 -18.84
CA SER A 109 10.34 -28.70 -19.04
C SER A 109 10.67 -28.55 -20.52
N ILE A 110 10.17 -27.45 -21.11
CA ILE A 110 10.57 -27.01 -22.44
C ILE A 110 11.48 -25.80 -22.22
N ASN A 111 12.65 -25.81 -22.86
CA ASN A 111 13.60 -24.74 -22.71
C ASN A 111 13.20 -23.53 -23.57
N CYS A 112 13.05 -22.38 -22.91
CA CYS A 112 12.91 -21.10 -23.58
C CYS A 112 14.23 -20.33 -23.40
N THR A 113 14.92 -20.05 -24.50
CA THR A 113 16.17 -19.29 -24.53
C THR A 113 15.93 -17.90 -25.08
N SER A 114 16.46 -16.88 -24.43
CA SER A 114 16.37 -15.48 -24.87
C SER A 114 17.64 -14.73 -24.53
N GLU A 115 18.06 -13.78 -25.37
CA GLU A 115 19.20 -12.91 -25.08
C GLU A 115 18.86 -11.84 -24.03
N LYS A 116 17.59 -11.40 -23.97
CA LYS A 116 17.09 -10.40 -23.02
C LYS A 116 15.97 -10.99 -22.20
N SER A 117 15.73 -10.46 -21.00
CA SER A 117 14.58 -10.85 -20.18
C SER A 117 13.26 -10.67 -20.94
N ILE A 118 12.48 -11.75 -21.02
CA ILE A 118 11.19 -11.76 -21.75
C ILE A 118 10.12 -10.92 -21.02
N GLY A 119 10.34 -10.64 -19.74
CA GLY A 119 9.35 -9.98 -18.89
C GLY A 119 8.27 -10.94 -18.38
N MET A 120 7.70 -10.61 -17.20
CA MET A 120 6.77 -11.49 -16.48
C MET A 120 5.45 -11.72 -17.25
N ILE A 121 4.91 -10.69 -17.89
CA ILE A 121 3.64 -10.75 -18.64
C ILE A 121 3.78 -11.70 -19.85
N ALA A 122 4.80 -11.48 -20.69
CA ALA A 122 5.03 -12.31 -21.85
C ALA A 122 5.38 -13.77 -21.47
N SER A 123 6.15 -14.00 -20.42
CA SER A 123 6.46 -15.36 -19.94
C SER A 123 5.20 -16.09 -19.42
N THR A 124 4.30 -15.40 -18.74
CA THR A 124 3.03 -15.97 -18.27
C THR A 124 2.13 -16.34 -19.46
N PHE A 125 2.02 -15.45 -20.45
CA PHE A 125 1.26 -15.72 -21.67
C PHE A 125 1.83 -16.92 -22.43
N ILE A 126 3.14 -16.96 -22.65
CA ILE A 126 3.83 -18.08 -23.30
C ILE A 126 3.54 -19.40 -22.56
N ASN A 127 3.72 -19.43 -21.24
CA ASN A 127 3.47 -20.61 -20.42
C ASN A 127 2.02 -21.10 -20.53
N LYS A 128 1.04 -20.18 -20.46
CA LYS A 128 -0.38 -20.49 -20.59
C LYS A 128 -0.67 -21.07 -21.97
N THR A 129 -0.24 -20.39 -23.02
CA THR A 129 -0.48 -20.80 -24.42
C THR A 129 0.12 -22.17 -24.71
N PHE A 130 1.37 -22.43 -24.27
CA PHE A 130 1.98 -23.74 -24.42
C PHE A 130 1.27 -24.84 -23.62
N SER A 131 0.86 -24.55 -22.40
CA SER A 131 0.11 -25.51 -21.57
C SER A 131 -1.22 -25.89 -22.22
N ASP A 132 -1.95 -24.93 -22.76
CA ASP A 132 -3.22 -25.16 -23.44
C ASP A 132 -3.03 -25.97 -24.75
N LYS A 133 -1.96 -25.68 -25.51
CA LYS A 133 -1.64 -26.43 -26.72
C LYS A 133 -1.20 -27.86 -26.41
N ILE A 134 -0.41 -28.09 -25.38
CA ILE A 134 -0.06 -29.46 -24.92
C ILE A 134 -1.32 -30.24 -24.54
N ARG A 135 -2.27 -29.58 -23.85
CA ARG A 135 -3.57 -30.22 -23.52
C ARG A 135 -4.36 -30.57 -24.75
N GLN A 136 -4.44 -29.70 -25.75
CA GLN A 136 -5.11 -29.94 -27.03
C GLN A 136 -4.49 -31.17 -27.76
N VAL A 137 -3.17 -31.21 -27.89
CA VAL A 137 -2.48 -32.33 -28.55
C VAL A 137 -2.72 -33.63 -27.82
N ARG A 138 -2.69 -33.65 -26.48
CA ARG A 138 -3.03 -34.83 -25.66
C ARG A 138 -4.47 -35.25 -25.86
N ALA A 139 -5.41 -34.32 -25.86
CA ALA A 139 -6.84 -34.61 -26.08
C ALA A 139 -7.09 -35.25 -27.45
N THR A 140 -6.47 -34.71 -28.51
CA THR A 140 -6.56 -35.30 -29.87
C THR A 140 -5.99 -36.69 -29.88
N LYS A 141 -4.86 -36.95 -29.22
CA LYS A 141 -4.24 -38.27 -29.14
C LYS A 141 -5.12 -39.30 -28.39
N LEU A 142 -5.86 -38.83 -27.37
CA LEU A 142 -6.79 -39.66 -26.57
C LEU A 142 -8.20 -39.75 -27.17
N ASN A 143 -8.43 -39.18 -28.37
CA ASN A 143 -9.75 -39.06 -29.00
C ASN A 143 -10.81 -38.36 -28.13
N ILE A 144 -10.39 -37.41 -27.30
CA ILE A 144 -11.29 -36.57 -26.52
C ILE A 144 -11.70 -35.36 -27.40
N SER A 145 -13.02 -35.18 -27.56
CA SER A 145 -13.50 -34.00 -28.33
C SER A 145 -13.18 -32.67 -27.64
N GLN A 146 -13.08 -31.60 -28.41
CA GLN A 146 -12.84 -30.23 -27.86
C GLN A 146 -13.92 -29.86 -26.86
N GLU A 147 -15.18 -30.23 -27.11
CA GLU A 147 -16.30 -30.01 -26.21
C GLU A 147 -16.17 -30.76 -24.87
N GLN A 148 -15.63 -31.95 -24.90
CA GLN A 148 -15.31 -32.72 -23.68
C GLN A 148 -14.13 -32.12 -22.94
N LEU A 149 -13.14 -31.58 -23.65
CA LEU A 149 -11.98 -30.90 -23.05
C LEU A 149 -12.42 -29.59 -22.38
N ASP A 150 -13.28 -28.79 -23.02
CA ASP A 150 -13.83 -27.56 -22.47
C ASP A 150 -14.71 -27.82 -21.26
N ASN A 151 -15.49 -28.93 -21.26
CA ASN A 151 -16.27 -29.38 -20.12
C ASN A 151 -15.40 -29.89 -18.95
N LEU A 152 -14.19 -30.39 -19.21
CA LEU A 152 -13.20 -30.75 -18.19
C LEU A 152 -12.45 -29.56 -17.64
N ASN A 153 -12.34 -28.48 -18.41
CA ASN A 153 -11.78 -27.20 -18.00
C ASN A 153 -12.89 -26.30 -17.40
N THR A 154 -13.60 -26.80 -16.43
CA THR A 154 -14.53 -25.95 -15.68
C THR A 154 -13.70 -24.94 -14.87
N ASP A 155 -13.68 -23.68 -15.28
CA ASP A 155 -13.21 -22.58 -14.46
C ASP A 155 -14.16 -22.46 -13.27
N ILE A 156 -13.76 -23.06 -12.16
CA ILE A 156 -14.53 -22.98 -10.92
C ILE A 156 -14.23 -21.60 -10.32
N GLU A 157 -15.12 -20.66 -10.53
CA GLU A 157 -15.11 -19.41 -9.81
C GLU A 157 -15.61 -19.63 -8.37
N LEU A 158 -14.68 -19.82 -7.45
CA LEU A 158 -14.99 -19.94 -6.04
C LEU A 158 -15.36 -18.55 -5.49
N THR A 159 -16.64 -18.28 -5.37
CA THR A 159 -17.11 -17.08 -4.67
C THR A 159 -16.99 -17.32 -3.17
N TYR A 160 -15.97 -16.73 -2.54
CA TYR A 160 -15.78 -16.77 -1.10
C TYR A 160 -16.81 -15.89 -0.40
N GLN A 161 -17.83 -16.50 0.20
CA GLN A 161 -18.81 -15.78 1.01
C GLN A 161 -18.47 -15.97 2.49
N LYS A 162 -18.24 -14.87 3.21
CA LYS A 162 -18.11 -14.91 4.66
C LYS A 162 -19.50 -15.20 5.26
N ILE A 163 -19.63 -16.33 5.95
CA ILE A 163 -20.83 -16.66 6.70
C ILE A 163 -20.82 -15.80 7.97
N SER A 164 -21.50 -14.65 7.92
CA SER A 164 -21.80 -13.82 9.09
C SER A 164 -23.31 -13.92 9.35
N GLU A 165 -23.70 -13.98 10.62
CA GLU A 165 -25.10 -14.19 11.02
C GLU A 165 -26.09 -13.17 10.42
N ASP A 166 -25.62 -12.05 9.87
CA ASP A 166 -26.49 -10.94 9.45
C ASP A 166 -26.42 -10.47 8.00
N LYS A 167 -25.76 -11.09 7.07
CA LYS A 167 -25.88 -10.92 5.59
C LYS A 167 -24.67 -11.51 4.84
N LYS A 168 -24.94 -12.16 3.70
CA LYS A 168 -23.94 -12.57 2.69
C LYS A 168 -23.13 -11.37 2.25
N LYS A 169 -21.89 -11.21 2.76
CA LYS A 169 -20.95 -10.18 2.30
C LYS A 169 -19.95 -10.86 1.36
N SER A 170 -20.17 -10.68 0.08
CA SER A 170 -19.18 -10.97 -0.95
C SER A 170 -18.17 -9.82 -0.96
N GLY A 171 -17.06 -9.99 -0.24
CA GLY A 171 -15.97 -9.02 -0.27
C GLY A 171 -14.83 -9.56 -1.14
N ASN A 172 -14.48 -8.89 -2.24
CA ASN A 172 -13.29 -9.22 -2.99
C ASN A 172 -12.08 -8.88 -2.10
N SER A 173 -11.46 -9.92 -1.51
CA SER A 173 -10.38 -9.82 -0.52
C SER A 173 -9.19 -8.97 -1.02
N LEU A 174 -8.86 -9.05 -2.32
CA LEU A 174 -7.76 -8.31 -2.93
C LEU A 174 -8.00 -6.80 -2.95
N VAL A 175 -9.22 -6.36 -3.28
CA VAL A 175 -9.58 -4.94 -3.31
C VAL A 175 -9.54 -4.38 -1.89
N GLY A 176 -10.11 -5.11 -0.92
CA GLY A 176 -10.06 -4.71 0.50
C GLY A 176 -8.63 -4.61 1.03
N MET A 177 -7.76 -5.55 0.67
CA MET A 177 -6.34 -5.54 1.01
C MET A 177 -5.62 -4.32 0.41
N GLY A 178 -5.86 -4.03 -0.87
CA GLY A 178 -5.26 -2.87 -1.56
C GLY A 178 -5.64 -1.54 -0.91
N PHE A 179 -6.95 -1.35 -0.60
CA PHE A 179 -7.43 -0.16 0.11
C PHE A 179 -6.86 -0.07 1.53
N GLY A 180 -6.81 -1.18 2.26
CA GLY A 180 -6.20 -1.22 3.58
C GLY A 180 -4.73 -0.82 3.55
N TYR A 181 -3.99 -1.30 2.55
CA TYR A 181 -2.58 -0.95 2.36
C TYR A 181 -2.39 0.55 2.09
N MET A 182 -3.22 1.13 1.21
CA MET A 182 -3.19 2.58 0.93
C MET A 182 -3.47 3.42 2.18
N ILE A 183 -4.50 3.05 2.96
CA ILE A 183 -4.85 3.74 4.22
C ILE A 183 -3.68 3.65 5.20
N GLY A 184 -3.11 2.47 5.39
CA GLY A 184 -1.99 2.26 6.31
C GLY A 184 -0.75 3.06 5.93
N ILE A 185 -0.37 3.08 4.65
CA ILE A 185 0.75 3.90 4.16
C ILE A 185 0.47 5.40 4.33
N ALA A 186 -0.76 5.85 4.06
CA ALA A 186 -1.12 7.25 4.22
C ALA A 186 -0.97 7.70 5.69
N ILE A 187 -1.51 6.92 6.63
CA ILE A 187 -1.38 7.21 8.07
C ILE A 187 0.08 7.16 8.51
N TYR A 188 0.83 6.13 8.10
CA TYR A 188 2.26 6.02 8.36
C TYR A 188 3.02 7.27 7.93
N THR A 189 2.81 7.70 6.68
CA THR A 189 3.48 8.88 6.13
C THR A 189 3.14 10.13 6.92
N LEU A 190 1.85 10.34 7.24
CA LEU A 190 1.41 11.50 8.00
C LEU A 190 1.98 11.50 9.43
N LEU A 191 2.01 10.35 10.11
CA LEU A 191 2.58 10.23 11.45
C LEU A 191 4.07 10.59 11.46
N LEU A 192 4.84 10.13 10.47
CA LEU A 192 6.26 10.45 10.38
C LEU A 192 6.51 11.91 10.01
N VAL A 193 5.87 12.42 8.95
CA VAL A 193 6.08 13.78 8.47
C VAL A 193 5.70 14.79 9.53
N TYR A 194 4.52 14.66 10.12
CA TYR A 194 4.07 15.62 11.14
C TYR A 194 4.69 15.36 12.50
N GLY A 195 5.04 14.11 12.84
CA GLY A 195 5.81 13.80 14.03
C GLY A 195 7.18 14.48 14.02
N THR A 196 7.92 14.34 12.92
CA THR A 196 9.21 15.04 12.75
C THR A 196 9.05 16.57 12.71
N MET A 197 7.95 17.09 12.16
CA MET A 197 7.64 18.51 12.19
C MET A 197 7.40 19.03 13.62
N ILE A 198 6.74 18.23 14.49
CA ILE A 198 6.59 18.56 15.92
C ILE A 198 7.96 18.63 16.58
N MET A 199 8.79 17.60 16.37
CA MET A 199 10.15 17.54 16.93
C MET A 199 10.97 18.76 16.54
N LYS A 200 11.09 19.04 15.23
CA LYS A 200 11.82 20.18 14.71
C LYS A 200 11.33 21.51 15.29
N GLY A 201 10.01 21.72 15.30
CA GLY A 201 9.44 22.95 15.85
C GLY A 201 9.67 23.13 17.36
N VAL A 202 9.79 22.04 18.14
CA VAL A 202 10.17 22.11 19.56
C VAL A 202 11.66 22.42 19.70
N THR A 203 12.50 21.76 18.89
CA THR A 203 13.94 22.01 18.89
C THR A 203 14.29 23.44 18.48
N GLU A 204 13.65 23.98 17.42
CA GLU A 204 13.82 25.38 16.98
C GLU A 204 13.45 26.39 18.06
N GLU A 205 12.31 26.19 18.73
CA GLU A 205 11.88 27.07 19.83
C GLU A 205 12.84 27.02 21.03
N LYS A 206 13.39 25.83 21.32
CA LYS A 206 14.41 25.65 22.35
C LYS A 206 15.69 26.41 21.98
N THR A 207 16.24 26.15 20.80
CA THR A 207 17.53 26.76 20.37
C THR A 207 17.46 28.27 20.22
N SER A 208 16.30 28.81 19.82
CA SER A 208 16.06 30.25 19.71
C SER A 208 15.76 30.95 21.05
N ARG A 209 15.80 30.24 22.19
CA ARG A 209 15.47 30.72 23.54
C ARG A 209 14.07 31.34 23.71
N ILE A 210 13.21 31.21 22.72
CA ILE A 210 11.80 31.65 22.79
C ILE A 210 11.09 30.95 23.93
N MET A 211 11.55 29.74 24.28
CA MET A 211 10.97 28.95 25.34
C MET A 211 11.07 29.61 26.73
N GLU A 212 12.07 30.40 27.02
CA GLU A 212 12.20 31.08 28.30
C GLU A 212 11.04 32.07 28.54
N VAL A 213 10.60 32.74 27.47
CA VAL A 213 9.45 33.67 27.50
C VAL A 213 8.12 32.89 27.51
N LEU A 214 8.02 31.81 26.77
CA LEU A 214 6.78 31.01 26.70
C LEU A 214 6.47 30.28 28.00
N VAL A 215 7.48 29.70 28.65
CA VAL A 215 7.33 28.92 29.90
C VAL A 215 6.95 29.83 31.07
N SER A 216 7.32 31.10 31.06
CA SER A 216 6.88 32.08 32.07
C SER A 216 5.37 32.38 31.98
N SER A 217 4.77 32.20 30.79
CA SER A 217 3.37 32.54 30.52
C SER A 217 2.42 31.35 30.46
N VAL A 218 2.91 30.15 30.13
CA VAL A 218 2.10 28.93 29.88
C VAL A 218 2.78 27.71 30.49
N LYS A 219 2.00 26.80 31.09
CA LYS A 219 2.54 25.52 31.61
C LYS A 219 3.14 24.69 30.46
N PRO A 220 4.31 24.03 30.64
CA PRO A 220 4.98 23.24 29.60
C PRO A 220 4.07 22.18 28.97
N LEU A 221 3.23 21.50 29.74
CA LEU A 221 2.26 20.53 29.25
C LEU A 221 1.22 21.16 28.30
N GLN A 222 0.72 22.36 28.62
CA GLN A 222 -0.26 23.07 27.80
C GLN A 222 0.35 23.49 26.46
N LEU A 223 1.63 23.91 26.49
CA LEU A 223 2.36 24.26 25.28
C LEU A 223 2.58 23.04 24.38
N MET A 224 3.04 21.92 24.97
CA MET A 224 3.24 20.65 24.26
C MET A 224 1.95 20.14 23.63
N LEU A 225 0.86 20.05 24.40
CA LEU A 225 -0.43 19.57 23.90
C LEU A 225 -1.04 20.52 22.86
N GLY A 226 -0.94 21.83 23.07
CA GLY A 226 -1.41 22.82 22.09
C GLY A 226 -0.70 22.71 20.75
N LYS A 227 0.62 22.48 20.76
CA LYS A 227 1.42 22.26 19.55
C LYS A 227 1.04 20.96 18.86
N ILE A 228 0.95 19.85 19.62
CA ILE A 228 0.59 18.54 19.07
C ILE A 228 -0.81 18.61 18.42
N LEU A 229 -1.81 19.14 19.14
CA LEU A 229 -3.18 19.25 18.61
C LEU A 229 -3.27 20.19 17.41
N GLY A 230 -2.52 21.29 17.41
CA GLY A 230 -2.47 22.23 16.27
C GLY A 230 -1.93 21.54 15.01
N ILE A 231 -0.84 20.79 15.14
CA ILE A 231 -0.24 20.06 14.02
C ILE A 231 -1.10 18.84 13.63
N ALA A 232 -1.75 18.17 14.59
CA ALA A 232 -2.71 17.12 14.30
C ALA A 232 -3.87 17.62 13.43
N ALA A 233 -4.39 18.81 13.71
CA ALA A 233 -5.42 19.44 12.90
C ALA A 233 -4.94 19.72 11.46
N VAL A 234 -3.69 20.11 11.26
CA VAL A 234 -3.08 20.28 9.92
C VAL A 234 -3.04 18.94 9.19
N GLY A 235 -2.56 17.88 9.85
CA GLY A 235 -2.52 16.53 9.28
C GLY A 235 -3.90 15.99 8.92
N LEU A 236 -4.89 16.22 9.79
CA LEU A 236 -6.27 15.81 9.51
C LEU A 236 -6.85 16.57 8.30
N THR A 237 -6.60 17.89 8.21
CA THR A 237 -7.00 18.70 7.05
C THR A 237 -6.38 18.14 5.76
N GLN A 238 -5.08 17.84 5.78
CA GLN A 238 -4.39 17.25 4.62
C GLN A 238 -4.98 15.89 4.25
N PHE A 239 -5.28 15.07 5.22
CA PHE A 239 -5.86 13.74 4.99
C PHE A 239 -7.26 13.83 4.34
N ILE A 240 -8.12 14.73 4.83
CA ILE A 240 -9.44 14.99 4.24
C ILE A 240 -9.29 15.47 2.79
N LEU A 241 -8.37 16.40 2.55
CA LEU A 241 -8.09 16.87 1.20
C LEU A 241 -7.59 15.76 0.28
N TRP A 242 -6.77 14.83 0.78
CA TRP A 242 -6.32 13.68 0.00
C TRP A 242 -7.47 12.75 -0.37
N ILE A 243 -8.39 12.45 0.56
CA ILE A 243 -9.59 11.65 0.26
C ILE A 243 -10.42 12.33 -0.83
N MET A 244 -10.66 13.63 -0.72
CA MET A 244 -11.42 14.38 -1.73
C MET A 244 -10.73 14.36 -3.10
N LEU A 245 -9.44 14.65 -3.15
CA LEU A 245 -8.67 14.66 -4.40
C LEU A 245 -8.59 13.27 -5.04
N MET A 246 -8.40 12.21 -4.24
CA MET A 246 -8.41 10.83 -4.76
C MET A 246 -9.78 10.43 -5.29
N SER A 247 -10.87 10.79 -4.60
CA SER A 247 -12.22 10.52 -5.09
C SER A 247 -12.51 11.22 -6.42
N ILE A 248 -12.06 12.46 -6.59
CA ILE A 248 -12.12 13.19 -7.85
C ILE A 248 -11.27 12.50 -8.92
N SER A 249 -10.04 12.08 -8.58
CA SER A 249 -9.13 11.41 -9.52
C SER A 249 -9.72 10.09 -10.03
N ILE A 250 -10.36 9.30 -9.18
CA ILE A 250 -11.04 8.05 -9.57
C ILE A 250 -12.14 8.34 -10.59
N PHE A 251 -12.91 9.42 -10.41
CA PHE A 251 -13.96 9.82 -11.36
C PHE A 251 -13.42 10.08 -12.78
N PHE A 252 -12.19 10.60 -12.89
CA PHE A 252 -11.55 10.81 -14.20
C PHE A 252 -10.86 9.55 -14.74
N ILE A 253 -10.35 8.67 -13.86
CA ILE A 253 -9.67 7.43 -14.26
C ILE A 253 -10.67 6.42 -14.84
N ILE A 254 -11.86 6.26 -14.24
CA ILE A 254 -12.87 5.26 -14.66
C ILE A 254 -13.21 5.36 -16.16
N PRO A 255 -13.53 6.53 -16.74
CA PRO A 255 -13.78 6.65 -18.19
C PRO A 255 -12.54 6.40 -19.05
N MET A 256 -11.34 6.80 -18.55
CA MET A 256 -10.08 6.65 -19.28
C MET A 256 -9.66 5.19 -19.43
N VAL A 257 -10.02 4.35 -18.47
CA VAL A 257 -9.76 2.89 -18.48
C VAL A 257 -10.85 2.12 -19.23
N GLY A 258 -11.86 2.81 -19.80
CA GLY A 258 -12.93 2.16 -20.57
C GLY A 258 -14.01 1.49 -19.74
N LEU A 259 -14.01 1.69 -18.39
CA LEU A 259 -14.94 1.06 -17.47
C LEU A 259 -16.37 1.62 -17.51
N SER A 260 -16.62 2.67 -18.26
CA SER A 260 -17.92 3.34 -18.39
C SER A 260 -18.75 2.88 -19.58
N GLN A 261 -18.25 1.98 -20.41
CA GLN A 261 -19.00 1.47 -21.56
C GLN A 261 -19.91 0.30 -21.13
N PRO A 262 -21.20 0.31 -21.47
CA PRO A 262 -22.03 -0.89 -21.37
C PRO A 262 -21.38 -1.98 -22.24
N ALA A 263 -21.40 -3.23 -21.74
CA ALA A 263 -20.80 -4.38 -22.41
C ALA A 263 -21.02 -4.33 -23.93
N GLN A 264 -19.98 -4.01 -24.68
CA GLN A 264 -20.04 -4.02 -26.14
C GLN A 264 -20.06 -5.47 -26.62
N PRO A 265 -20.74 -5.75 -27.75
CA PRO A 265 -20.76 -7.09 -28.32
C PRO A 265 -19.34 -7.59 -28.57
N GLN A 266 -19.09 -8.83 -28.20
CA GLN A 266 -17.81 -9.53 -28.40
C GLN A 266 -17.29 -9.32 -29.83
N GLY A 267 -16.16 -8.62 -29.97
CA GLY A 267 -15.52 -8.49 -31.29
C GLY A 267 -14.73 -7.21 -31.55
N MET A 268 -14.77 -6.19 -30.67
CA MET A 268 -13.90 -5.03 -30.84
C MET A 268 -12.70 -5.08 -29.89
N PRO A 269 -11.46 -4.85 -30.37
CA PRO A 269 -10.29 -4.78 -29.51
C PRO A 269 -10.40 -3.54 -28.60
N THR A 270 -10.70 -3.78 -27.34
CA THR A 270 -10.57 -2.73 -26.31
C THR A 270 -9.11 -2.58 -25.98
N ASN A 271 -8.55 -1.38 -26.23
CA ASN A 271 -7.17 -1.01 -25.87
C ASN A 271 -6.95 -0.89 -24.33
N SER A 272 -7.79 -1.47 -23.50
CA SER A 272 -7.65 -1.44 -22.05
C SER A 272 -7.04 -2.76 -21.56
N ASN A 273 -5.81 -2.67 -21.06
CA ASN A 273 -5.08 -3.79 -20.44
C ASN A 273 -5.65 -4.22 -19.07
N ILE A 274 -6.84 -3.76 -18.69
CA ILE A 274 -7.55 -4.19 -17.49
C ILE A 274 -8.72 -5.02 -17.97
N ASP A 275 -8.72 -6.28 -17.53
CA ASP A 275 -9.80 -7.22 -17.80
C ASP A 275 -11.12 -6.59 -17.32
N PRO A 276 -12.16 -6.48 -18.18
CA PRO A 276 -13.46 -5.89 -17.80
C PRO A 276 -14.05 -6.53 -16.54
N GLU A 277 -13.79 -7.82 -16.30
CA GLU A 277 -14.22 -8.55 -15.11
C GLU A 277 -13.53 -8.01 -13.85
N THR A 278 -12.22 -7.76 -13.90
CA THR A 278 -11.47 -7.18 -12.77
C THR A 278 -11.98 -5.80 -12.42
N ALA A 279 -12.30 -5.00 -13.44
CA ALA A 279 -12.85 -3.67 -13.26
C ALA A 279 -14.25 -3.68 -12.62
N GLN A 280 -15.11 -4.58 -13.06
CA GLN A 280 -16.44 -4.76 -12.50
C GLN A 280 -16.38 -5.26 -11.06
N GLN A 281 -15.46 -6.16 -10.73
CA GLN A 281 -15.21 -6.63 -9.37
C GLN A 281 -14.77 -5.49 -8.45
N VAL A 282 -13.91 -4.57 -8.91
CA VAL A 282 -13.50 -3.39 -8.14
C VAL A 282 -14.70 -2.48 -7.86
N ILE A 283 -15.56 -2.21 -8.85
CA ILE A 283 -16.75 -1.36 -8.68
C ILE A 283 -17.75 -2.00 -7.70
N LEU A 284 -17.96 -3.29 -7.79
CA LEU A 284 -18.85 -4.02 -6.88
C LEU A 284 -18.28 -4.01 -5.45
N ALA A 285 -16.99 -4.26 -5.28
CA ALA A 285 -16.32 -4.19 -3.97
C ALA A 285 -16.43 -2.79 -3.35
N LEU A 286 -16.31 -1.73 -4.16
CA LEU A 286 -16.46 -0.34 -3.68
C LEU A 286 -17.87 -0.03 -3.18
N LYS A 287 -18.90 -0.62 -3.78
CA LYS A 287 -20.29 -0.46 -3.33
C LYS A 287 -20.56 -1.13 -1.97
N ASP A 288 -19.84 -2.21 -1.67
CA ASP A 288 -20.00 -2.95 -0.41
C ASP A 288 -19.25 -2.29 0.77
N PHE A 289 -18.42 -1.29 0.52
CA PHE A 289 -17.69 -0.60 1.59
C PHE A 289 -18.61 0.34 2.38
N HIS A 290 -18.62 0.10 3.68
CA HIS A 290 -19.29 1.00 4.63
C HIS A 290 -18.37 2.19 4.95
N PHE A 291 -18.32 3.19 4.07
CA PHE A 291 -17.40 4.33 4.20
C PHE A 291 -17.57 5.11 5.51
N ALA A 292 -18.80 5.28 6.00
CA ALA A 292 -19.06 6.09 7.20
C ALA A 292 -18.37 5.54 8.46
N PRO A 293 -18.54 4.28 8.89
CA PRO A 293 -17.82 3.74 10.03
C PRO A 293 -16.29 3.69 9.77
N MET A 294 -15.85 3.46 8.53
CA MET A 294 -14.44 3.44 8.18
C MET A 294 -13.79 4.82 8.41
N ILE A 295 -14.44 5.91 7.99
CA ILE A 295 -13.95 7.28 8.21
C ILE A 295 -13.93 7.62 9.70
N ILE A 296 -14.96 7.24 10.47
CA ILE A 296 -15.00 7.50 11.91
C ILE A 296 -13.83 6.81 12.62
N VAL A 297 -13.63 5.51 12.37
CA VAL A 297 -12.53 4.74 12.95
C VAL A 297 -11.18 5.34 12.54
N LEU A 298 -11.02 5.67 11.27
CA LEU A 298 -9.82 6.29 10.75
C LEU A 298 -9.49 7.61 11.48
N VAL A 299 -10.46 8.51 11.63
CA VAL A 299 -10.24 9.80 12.34
C VAL A 299 -9.85 9.56 13.80
N ILE A 300 -10.53 8.66 14.50
CA ILE A 300 -10.24 8.36 15.91
C ILE A 300 -8.84 7.77 16.07
N PHE A 301 -8.48 6.75 15.27
CA PHE A 301 -7.17 6.11 15.34
C PHE A 301 -6.05 7.02 14.85
N PHE A 302 -6.29 7.84 13.83
CA PHE A 302 -5.34 8.86 13.40
C PHE A 302 -5.05 9.86 14.51
N LEU A 303 -6.09 10.44 15.14
CA LEU A 303 -5.91 11.40 16.23
C LEU A 303 -5.25 10.75 17.44
N GLY A 304 -5.69 9.55 17.85
CA GLY A 304 -5.08 8.81 18.95
C GLY A 304 -3.60 8.48 18.71
N GLY A 305 -3.28 7.98 17.53
CA GLY A 305 -1.91 7.70 17.12
C GLY A 305 -1.06 8.97 17.01
N PHE A 306 -1.64 10.05 16.50
CA PHE A 306 -0.96 11.33 16.41
C PHE A 306 -0.64 11.91 17.79
N LEU A 307 -1.56 11.81 18.74
CA LEU A 307 -1.33 12.23 20.12
C LEU A 307 -0.26 11.37 20.80
N LEU A 308 -0.27 10.04 20.56
CA LEU A 308 0.72 9.12 21.09
C LEU A 308 2.11 9.41 20.52
N TYR A 309 2.28 9.35 19.22
CA TYR A 309 3.57 9.57 18.58
C TYR A 309 4.04 11.02 18.65
N GLY A 310 3.12 11.97 18.50
CA GLY A 310 3.41 13.40 18.61
C GLY A 310 3.95 13.78 19.99
N SER A 311 3.47 13.14 21.07
CA SER A 311 4.02 13.35 22.40
C SER A 311 5.47 12.88 22.52
N LEU A 312 5.79 11.72 21.93
CA LEU A 312 7.15 11.17 21.92
C LEU A 312 8.09 12.03 21.08
N PHE A 313 7.66 12.46 19.88
CA PHE A 313 8.43 13.38 19.06
C PHE A 313 8.66 14.73 19.72
N ALA A 314 7.67 15.28 20.43
CA ALA A 314 7.82 16.49 21.20
C ALA A 314 8.83 16.34 22.35
N ALA A 315 8.82 15.20 23.04
CA ALA A 315 9.78 14.87 24.09
C ALA A 315 11.22 14.80 23.54
N ILE A 316 11.40 14.16 22.37
CA ILE A 316 12.70 14.08 21.69
C ILE A 316 13.20 15.48 21.31
N GLY A 317 12.34 16.32 20.71
CA GLY A 317 12.69 17.67 20.35
C GLY A 317 13.10 18.53 21.56
N ALA A 318 12.45 18.31 22.73
CA ALA A 318 12.83 18.97 23.97
C ALA A 318 14.14 18.40 24.57
N ALA A 319 14.41 17.12 24.40
CA ALA A 319 15.61 16.46 24.89
C ALA A 319 16.86 16.81 24.07
N GLY A 320 16.77 16.88 22.73
CA GLY A 320 17.91 17.17 21.85
C GLY A 320 18.53 18.55 22.11
N GLY A 321 19.83 18.64 21.91
CA GLY A 321 20.57 19.91 21.98
C GLY A 321 20.39 20.78 20.73
N ASP A 322 20.35 20.13 19.58
CA ASP A 322 20.13 20.71 18.26
C ASP A 322 19.26 19.79 17.38
N GLU A 323 19.09 20.15 16.11
CA GLU A 323 18.27 19.34 15.17
C GLU A 323 18.93 17.97 14.89
N THR A 324 20.24 17.91 14.76
CA THR A 324 20.98 16.65 14.48
C THR A 324 20.92 15.70 15.67
N ASP A 325 21.10 16.23 16.88
CA ASP A 325 20.99 15.43 18.11
C ASP A 325 19.55 14.90 18.27
N SER A 326 18.53 15.72 18.01
CA SER A 326 17.12 15.29 18.05
C SER A 326 16.83 14.19 17.03
N GLN A 327 17.36 14.29 15.79
CA GLN A 327 17.20 13.26 14.77
C GLN A 327 17.81 11.91 15.20
N SER A 328 19.00 11.91 15.83
CA SER A 328 19.63 10.70 16.31
C SER A 328 18.82 9.97 17.40
N LEU A 329 18.10 10.73 18.21
CA LEU A 329 17.22 10.21 19.27
C LEU A 329 15.87 9.69 18.73
N THR A 330 15.56 9.90 17.47
CA THR A 330 14.24 9.58 16.89
C THR A 330 14.07 8.08 16.60
N PHE A 331 15.17 7.35 16.38
CA PHE A 331 15.15 5.95 15.97
C PHE A 331 14.25 5.05 16.83
N PRO A 332 14.29 5.08 18.19
CA PRO A 332 13.42 4.22 19.00
C PRO A 332 11.93 4.49 18.84
N VAL A 333 11.55 5.73 18.45
CA VAL A 333 10.16 6.10 18.22
C VAL A 333 9.68 5.67 16.84
N ILE A 334 10.58 5.70 15.84
CA ILE A 334 10.26 5.28 14.47
C ILE A 334 10.24 3.74 14.36
N LEU A 335 11.04 3.03 15.15
CA LEU A 335 11.17 1.57 15.05
C LEU A 335 9.83 0.81 15.12
N PRO A 336 8.92 1.08 16.07
CA PRO A 336 7.59 0.46 16.10
C PRO A 336 6.78 0.72 14.82
N ILE A 337 6.91 1.90 14.24
CA ILE A 337 6.23 2.27 12.99
C ILE A 337 6.77 1.43 11.82
N ILE A 338 8.10 1.29 11.70
CA ILE A 338 8.75 0.47 10.67
C ILE A 338 8.31 -1.00 10.80
N ILE A 339 8.31 -1.55 12.01
CA ILE A 339 7.86 -2.92 12.28
C ILE A 339 6.41 -3.08 11.86
N THR A 340 5.55 -2.10 12.15
CA THR A 340 4.13 -2.11 11.77
C THR A 340 3.96 -2.21 10.26
N ILE A 341 4.69 -1.43 9.49
CA ILE A 341 4.64 -1.47 8.01
C ILE A 341 5.17 -2.81 7.48
N ALA A 342 6.25 -3.33 8.04
CA ALA A 342 6.80 -4.62 7.65
C ALA A 342 5.81 -5.78 7.88
N MET A 343 5.01 -5.72 8.95
CA MET A 343 3.98 -6.73 9.23
C MET A 343 2.70 -6.54 8.40
N MET A 344 2.46 -5.36 7.83
CA MET A 344 1.18 -4.99 7.24
C MET A 344 0.74 -5.93 6.12
N THR A 345 1.66 -6.41 5.28
CA THR A 345 1.36 -7.37 4.21
C THR A 345 0.78 -8.67 4.75
N ASN A 346 1.38 -9.22 5.81
CA ASN A 346 0.89 -10.45 6.45
C ASN A 346 -0.44 -10.23 7.18
N VAL A 347 -0.60 -9.06 7.83
CA VAL A 347 -1.82 -8.68 8.55
C VAL A 347 -3.01 -8.55 7.59
N LEU A 348 -2.82 -7.87 6.47
CA LEU A 348 -3.88 -7.69 5.47
C LEU A 348 -4.15 -8.95 4.66
N GLY A 349 -3.14 -9.79 4.46
CA GLY A 349 -3.30 -11.11 3.81
C GLY A 349 -4.09 -12.11 4.65
N GLN A 350 -4.06 -11.97 6.00
CA GLN A 350 -4.79 -12.82 6.95
C GLN A 350 -5.44 -11.95 8.03
N PRO A 351 -6.51 -11.21 7.71
CA PRO A 351 -7.10 -10.22 8.63
C PRO A 351 -7.73 -10.82 9.89
N GLU A 352 -8.09 -12.11 9.87
CA GLU A 352 -8.61 -12.86 11.02
C GLU A 352 -7.50 -13.63 11.77
N GLY A 353 -6.26 -13.51 11.31
CA GLY A 353 -5.11 -14.20 11.90
C GLY A 353 -4.72 -13.63 13.28
N LYS A 354 -4.04 -14.44 14.09
CA LYS A 354 -3.53 -14.01 15.41
C LYS A 354 -2.63 -12.77 15.31
N LEU A 355 -1.82 -12.67 14.26
CA LEU A 355 -0.94 -11.52 14.04
C LEU A 355 -1.75 -10.24 13.82
N ALA A 356 -2.80 -10.28 13.02
CA ALA A 356 -3.67 -9.14 12.76
C ALA A 356 -4.39 -8.68 14.05
N MET A 357 -4.88 -9.64 14.84
CA MET A 357 -5.50 -9.37 16.12
C MET A 357 -4.54 -8.64 17.08
N TRP A 358 -3.35 -9.19 17.32
CA TRP A 358 -2.39 -8.57 18.24
C TRP A 358 -1.86 -7.23 17.72
N ALA A 359 -1.51 -7.14 16.44
CA ALA A 359 -1.03 -5.91 15.84
C ALA A 359 -2.06 -4.78 15.86
N SER A 360 -3.35 -5.10 15.80
CA SER A 360 -4.42 -4.12 15.91
C SER A 360 -4.68 -3.66 17.35
N LEU A 361 -4.30 -4.43 18.37
CA LEU A 361 -4.51 -4.09 19.78
C LEU A 361 -3.32 -3.33 20.40
N ILE A 362 -2.09 -3.56 19.93
CA ILE A 362 -0.91 -2.89 20.47
C ILE A 362 -0.98 -1.39 20.16
N PRO A 363 -0.87 -0.49 21.18
CA PRO A 363 -1.05 0.96 21.02
C PRO A 363 -0.15 1.60 19.96
N PHE A 364 1.06 1.06 19.74
CA PHE A 364 2.01 1.58 18.76
C PHE A 364 1.69 1.18 17.31
N SER A 365 1.08 0.03 17.09
CA SER A 365 0.73 -0.44 15.74
C SER A 365 -0.74 -0.16 15.40
N SER A 366 -1.62 -0.11 16.37
CA SER A 366 -3.06 0.03 16.17
C SER A 366 -3.48 1.27 15.38
N PRO A 367 -2.81 2.46 15.48
CA PRO A 367 -3.19 3.62 14.67
C PRO A 367 -3.09 3.41 13.16
N ILE A 368 -2.21 2.50 12.75
CA ILE A 368 -1.98 2.17 11.34
C ILE A 368 -2.78 0.92 10.95
N ILE A 369 -2.70 -0.13 11.77
CA ILE A 369 -3.26 -1.44 11.44
C ILE A 369 -4.78 -1.46 11.52
N MET A 370 -5.40 -0.86 12.56
CA MET A 370 -6.85 -0.94 12.71
C MET A 370 -7.61 -0.22 11.57
N PRO A 371 -7.25 1.03 11.17
CA PRO A 371 -7.85 1.63 9.98
C PRO A 371 -7.57 0.85 8.68
N ALA A 372 -6.38 0.24 8.55
CA ALA A 372 -6.03 -0.59 7.41
C ALA A 372 -6.87 -1.88 7.32
N LEU A 373 -7.32 -2.43 8.46
CA LEU A 373 -8.20 -3.59 8.52
C LEU A 373 -9.69 -3.25 8.28
N MET A 374 -10.09 -1.98 8.34
CA MET A 374 -11.51 -1.60 8.20
C MET A 374 -12.19 -2.11 6.92
N PRO A 375 -11.53 -2.12 5.74
CA PRO A 375 -12.12 -2.71 4.54
C PRO A 375 -12.48 -4.19 4.67
N THR A 376 -11.86 -4.93 5.60
CA THR A 376 -12.12 -6.35 5.86
C THR A 376 -13.21 -6.58 6.92
N ASN A 377 -13.82 -5.51 7.44
CA ASN A 377 -14.86 -5.53 8.46
C ASN A 377 -14.46 -6.29 9.75
N PRO A 378 -13.48 -5.80 10.52
CA PRO A 378 -13.10 -6.41 11.79
C PRO A 378 -14.27 -6.36 12.79
N PRO A 379 -14.35 -7.29 13.77
CA PRO A 379 -15.42 -7.33 14.74
C PRO A 379 -15.39 -6.10 15.65
N LEU A 380 -16.56 -5.59 16.04
CA LEU A 380 -16.70 -4.37 16.84
C LEU A 380 -15.94 -4.41 18.17
N TRP A 381 -15.92 -5.58 18.85
CA TRP A 381 -15.17 -5.73 20.10
C TRP A 381 -13.68 -5.45 19.93
N GLN A 382 -13.09 -5.86 18.80
CA GLN A 382 -11.67 -5.64 18.49
C GLN A 382 -11.40 -4.14 18.27
N ILE A 383 -12.28 -3.44 17.58
CA ILE A 383 -12.18 -1.99 17.37
C ILE A 383 -12.23 -1.25 18.70
N LEU A 384 -13.24 -1.57 19.55
CA LEU A 384 -13.42 -0.92 20.84
C LEU A 384 -12.25 -1.19 21.80
N LEU A 385 -11.79 -2.45 21.88
CA LEU A 385 -10.67 -2.83 22.72
C LEU A 385 -9.37 -2.15 22.27
N SER A 386 -9.16 -2.08 20.95
CA SER A 386 -8.02 -1.38 20.35
C SER A 386 -8.04 0.12 20.69
N MET A 387 -9.22 0.76 20.64
CA MET A 387 -9.37 2.15 21.09
C MET A 387 -8.98 2.34 22.55
N VAL A 388 -9.45 1.47 23.45
CA VAL A 388 -9.12 1.55 24.88
C VAL A 388 -7.61 1.45 25.09
N PHE A 389 -6.96 0.49 24.43
CA PHE A 389 -5.51 0.33 24.53
C PHE A 389 -4.74 1.50 23.91
N LEU A 390 -5.21 2.04 22.78
CA LEU A 390 -4.61 3.22 22.16
C LEU A 390 -4.67 4.44 23.09
N PHE A 391 -5.83 4.73 23.67
CA PHE A 391 -5.98 5.85 24.61
C PHE A 391 -5.19 5.63 25.90
N GLY A 392 -5.14 4.40 26.43
CA GLY A 392 -4.27 4.05 27.56
C GLY A 392 -2.80 4.26 27.25
N GLY A 393 -2.35 3.77 26.09
CA GLY A 393 -0.98 3.98 25.58
C GLY A 393 -0.64 5.45 25.36
N PHE A 394 -1.56 6.22 24.78
CA PHE A 394 -1.44 7.67 24.62
C PHE A 394 -1.24 8.37 25.97
N LEU A 395 -2.09 8.08 26.98
CA LEU A 395 -1.95 8.70 28.31
C LEU A 395 -0.60 8.40 28.95
N LEU A 396 -0.12 7.16 28.86
CA LEU A 396 1.20 6.77 29.33
C LEU A 396 2.30 7.54 28.61
N CYS A 397 2.25 7.59 27.27
CA CYS A 397 3.24 8.33 26.46
C CYS A 397 3.24 9.83 26.79
N VAL A 398 2.08 10.45 26.95
CA VAL A 398 1.98 11.88 27.34
C VAL A 398 2.58 12.12 28.72
N MET A 399 2.32 11.26 29.70
CA MET A 399 2.91 11.38 31.05
C MET A 399 4.44 11.29 31.01
N LEU A 400 4.97 10.33 30.26
CA LEU A 400 6.42 10.17 30.07
C LEU A 400 7.02 11.37 29.32
N ALA A 401 6.37 11.76 28.21
CA ALA A 401 6.78 12.89 27.40
C ALA A 401 6.77 14.20 28.18
N ALA A 402 5.78 14.43 29.02
CA ALA A 402 5.67 15.63 29.85
C ALA A 402 6.84 15.78 30.83
N LYS A 403 7.31 14.66 31.44
CA LYS A 403 8.48 14.65 32.31
C LYS A 403 9.76 14.99 31.55
N ILE A 404 9.96 14.35 30.39
CA ILE A 404 11.12 14.62 29.52
C ILE A 404 11.09 16.06 29.02
N TYR A 405 9.93 16.52 28.55
CA TYR A 405 9.72 17.87 28.02
C TYR A 405 10.02 18.94 29.05
N ARG A 406 9.50 18.78 30.29
CA ARG A 406 9.73 19.74 31.39
C ARG A 406 11.20 19.90 31.72
N THR A 407 11.95 18.81 31.78
CA THR A 407 13.38 18.82 32.13
C THR A 407 14.23 19.23 30.94
N GLY A 408 13.97 18.63 29.79
CA GLY A 408 14.79 18.77 28.57
C GLY A 408 14.75 20.18 27.96
N ILE A 409 13.58 20.85 28.06
CA ILE A 409 13.39 22.17 27.43
C ILE A 409 14.23 23.27 28.08
N LEU A 410 14.60 23.10 29.34
CA LEU A 410 15.43 24.06 30.08
C LEU A 410 16.94 23.74 30.02
N MET A 411 17.32 22.62 29.43
CA MET A 411 18.71 22.22 29.29
C MET A 411 19.30 22.65 27.95
N TYR A 412 20.23 23.58 27.96
CA TYR A 412 20.91 24.12 26.78
C TYR A 412 22.35 23.57 26.65
N GLY A 413 22.82 23.41 25.42
CA GLY A 413 24.23 23.22 25.10
C GLY A 413 24.84 21.87 25.45
N LYS A 414 24.03 20.89 25.89
CA LYS A 414 24.53 19.54 26.22
C LYS A 414 23.92 18.48 25.30
N LYS A 415 24.76 17.62 24.73
CA LYS A 415 24.30 16.43 24.03
C LYS A 415 23.66 15.46 24.99
N THR A 416 22.39 15.15 24.75
CA THR A 416 21.61 14.27 25.62
C THR A 416 21.74 12.83 25.18
N THR A 417 22.02 11.92 26.10
CA THR A 417 22.06 10.49 25.84
C THR A 417 20.79 9.79 26.33
N PHE A 418 20.50 8.58 25.79
CA PHE A 418 19.35 7.79 26.24
C PHE A 418 19.40 7.49 27.75
N LYS A 419 20.59 7.35 28.35
CA LYS A 419 20.75 7.17 29.80
C LYS A 419 20.27 8.38 30.58
N GLU A 420 20.52 9.58 30.08
CA GLU A 420 20.05 10.81 30.74
C GLU A 420 18.54 10.97 30.62
N ILE A 421 17.97 10.67 29.44
CA ILE A 421 16.52 10.67 29.25
C ILE A 421 15.85 9.68 30.24
N ALA A 422 16.40 8.49 30.38
CA ALA A 422 15.89 7.51 31.36
C ALA A 422 15.96 8.07 32.79
N LYS A 423 17.04 8.75 33.18
CA LYS A 423 17.14 9.39 34.49
C LYS A 423 16.06 10.44 34.71
N TRP A 424 15.72 11.23 33.69
CA TRP A 424 14.67 12.25 33.81
C TRP A 424 13.27 11.65 34.03
N ILE A 425 13.01 10.49 33.44
CA ILE A 425 11.75 9.76 33.65
C ILE A 425 11.58 9.32 35.10
N PHE A 426 12.67 8.85 35.70
CA PHE A 426 12.68 8.30 37.09
C PHE A 426 13.02 9.32 38.17
N ALA A 427 13.41 10.56 37.80
CA ALA A 427 13.66 11.62 38.77
C ALA A 427 12.37 11.93 39.52
N LYS A 428 12.45 11.89 40.84
CA LYS A 428 11.38 12.38 41.76
C LYS A 428 11.31 13.89 41.60
N ASN A 429 10.11 14.41 41.35
CA ASN A 429 9.81 15.84 41.39
C ASN A 429 9.94 16.40 42.78
#